data_d3198f83e322a0aaaccac62488ca1a06
#
_entry.id   d3198f83e322a0aaaccac62488ca1a06
#
_cell.length_a   1.000
_cell.length_b   1.000
_cell.length_c   1.000
_cell.angle_alpha   90.00
_cell.angle_beta   90.00
_cell.angle_gamma   90.00
#
_symmetry.space_group_name_H-M   'P 1'
#
loop_
_entity.id
_entity.type
_entity.pdbx_description
1 polymer ?
#
loop_
_entity_poly.entity_id
_entity_poly.type
_entity_poly.pdbx_seq_one_letter_code
_entity_poly.pdbx_strand_id
1 'polypeptide(L)'
;MLHTKIRLSSFQTFFLLAALLFSASAQEKLFDWSNTPDLFPGIKHVFINTDKPRPLKVNVIRVDLTRGNLGFMTVKRDPDWGKPMPDYPTLPIRTRRISVRTFMENAIEQGVDMLVAVNATPWSPWRPPYTHTYASRMGLVISDGDKIEEANGRPVFLITEKGEFQIRKIAKDEDVSHIRLALAGFAMILENGKTMGGKSLAPRTAYGLSENNHYMIIMTVDGRMKGISEGLGTKELGEWMQQYGAVIALNMDGGGSTTLVVSDGKGGIRRLTGSIFYRKVATSLGIYRIKDYSKNPAGE
;
A
#
# COMPACT_ATOMS: atom_id res chain seq x y z
N MET A 1 -30.24 -58.62 -44.52
CA MET A 1 -29.13 -58.21 -43.63
C MET A 1 -28.43 -57.03 -44.26
N LEU A 2 -28.76 -55.77 -43.81
CA LEU A 2 -28.14 -54.54 -44.30
C LEU A 2 -27.16 -54.06 -43.24
N HIS A 3 -25.90 -54.02 -43.61
CA HIS A 3 -24.85 -53.36 -42.80
C HIS A 3 -24.75 -51.87 -43.15
N THR A 4 -25.24 -51.00 -42.26
CA THR A 4 -25.10 -49.59 -42.39
C THR A 4 -23.77 -49.15 -41.71
N LYS A 5 -22.78 -48.77 -42.51
CA LYS A 5 -21.53 -48.15 -42.03
C LYS A 5 -21.77 -46.68 -41.81
N ILE A 6 -21.68 -46.25 -40.53
CA ILE A 6 -21.69 -44.84 -40.17
C ILE A 6 -20.26 -44.31 -40.45
N ARG A 7 -20.12 -43.37 -41.41
CA ARG A 7 -18.92 -42.58 -41.60
C ARG A 7 -18.98 -41.37 -40.66
N LEU A 8 -18.14 -41.35 -39.63
CA LEU A 8 -17.89 -40.11 -38.87
C LEU A 8 -17.12 -39.15 -39.76
N SER A 9 -17.65 -37.96 -39.93
CA SER A 9 -17.05 -36.90 -40.74
C SER A 9 -15.86 -36.28 -40.00
N SER A 10 -14.77 -36.10 -40.77
CA SER A 10 -13.50 -35.49 -40.37
C SER A 10 -13.58 -34.01 -39.90
N PHE A 11 -14.76 -33.46 -39.76
CA PHE A 11 -14.98 -32.04 -39.35
C PHE A 11 -15.05 -31.83 -37.84
N GLN A 12 -15.24 -32.85 -37.02
CA GLN A 12 -15.33 -32.68 -35.56
C GLN A 12 -13.99 -32.71 -34.84
N THR A 13 -12.93 -33.20 -35.48
CA THR A 13 -11.59 -33.29 -34.86
C THR A 13 -10.81 -32.00 -34.94
N PHE A 14 -11.19 -31.08 -35.85
CA PHE A 14 -10.49 -29.79 -36.00
C PHE A 14 -10.93 -28.72 -35.00
N PHE A 15 -12.14 -28.83 -34.43
CA PHE A 15 -12.64 -27.85 -33.45
C PHE A 15 -12.15 -28.10 -32.03
N LEU A 16 -11.76 -29.32 -31.67
CA LEU A 16 -11.19 -29.63 -30.34
C LEU A 16 -9.71 -29.22 -30.19
N LEU A 17 -8.96 -29.15 -31.30
CA LEU A 17 -7.54 -28.77 -31.25
C LEU A 17 -7.36 -27.23 -31.27
N ALA A 18 -8.32 -26.47 -31.78
CA ALA A 18 -8.28 -25.03 -31.79
C ALA A 18 -8.66 -24.41 -30.42
N ALA A 19 -9.36 -25.10 -29.56
CA ALA A 19 -9.75 -24.63 -28.22
C ALA A 19 -8.63 -24.75 -27.18
N LEU A 20 -7.56 -25.51 -27.46
CA LEU A 20 -6.41 -25.69 -26.56
C LEU A 20 -5.25 -24.72 -26.83
N LEU A 21 -5.35 -23.87 -27.85
CA LEU A 21 -4.30 -22.92 -28.21
C LEU A 21 -4.56 -21.46 -27.76
N PHE A 22 -5.64 -21.17 -27.01
CA PHE A 22 -6.01 -19.81 -26.62
C PHE A 22 -5.97 -19.55 -25.10
N SER A 23 -5.08 -20.19 -24.34
CA SER A 23 -4.82 -19.81 -22.95
C SER A 23 -3.37 -19.96 -22.49
N ALA A 24 -2.43 -19.61 -23.33
CA ALA A 24 -1.12 -19.21 -22.85
C ALA A 24 -1.13 -17.68 -22.72
N SER A 25 -1.91 -17.14 -21.79
CA SER A 25 -1.57 -15.81 -21.25
C SER A 25 -0.17 -15.98 -20.68
N ALA A 26 0.81 -15.28 -21.24
CA ALA A 26 2.15 -15.22 -20.67
C ALA A 26 1.98 -14.76 -19.23
N GLN A 27 2.05 -15.70 -18.28
CA GLN A 27 2.06 -15.39 -16.86
C GLN A 27 3.31 -14.56 -16.66
N GLU A 28 3.15 -13.24 -16.50
CA GLU A 28 4.29 -12.35 -16.30
C GLU A 28 5.11 -12.92 -15.15
N LYS A 29 6.41 -13.15 -15.43
CA LYS A 29 7.31 -13.77 -14.47
C LYS A 29 7.37 -12.91 -13.22
N LEU A 30 7.03 -13.47 -12.09
CA LEU A 30 7.16 -12.81 -10.79
C LEU A 30 8.60 -12.35 -10.56
N PHE A 31 8.75 -11.19 -9.93
CA PHE A 31 10.05 -10.67 -9.56
C PHE A 31 10.74 -11.62 -8.57
N ASP A 32 11.98 -11.99 -8.88
CA ASP A 32 12.79 -12.86 -8.02
C ASP A 32 13.50 -12.03 -6.93
N TRP A 33 13.03 -12.16 -5.70
CA TRP A 33 13.59 -11.51 -4.53
C TRP A 33 14.82 -12.19 -3.93
N SER A 34 15.23 -13.36 -4.43
CA SER A 34 16.31 -14.17 -3.82
C SER A 34 17.63 -13.40 -3.76
N ASN A 35 17.98 -12.71 -4.84
CA ASN A 35 19.22 -11.96 -4.98
C ASN A 35 19.13 -10.50 -4.50
N THR A 36 17.99 -10.07 -3.96
CA THR A 36 17.85 -8.71 -3.41
C THR A 36 18.38 -8.68 -1.99
N PRO A 37 19.38 -7.85 -1.66
CA PRO A 37 19.87 -7.74 -0.29
C PRO A 37 18.80 -7.14 0.63
N ASP A 38 18.88 -7.49 1.91
CA ASP A 38 18.06 -6.87 2.93
C ASP A 38 18.50 -5.41 3.12
N LEU A 39 17.55 -4.49 3.07
CA LEU A 39 17.73 -3.11 3.50
C LEU A 39 17.85 -3.05 5.04
N PHE A 40 17.00 -3.83 5.71
CA PHE A 40 17.04 -4.16 7.14
C PHE A 40 16.64 -5.63 7.29
N PRO A 41 16.99 -6.32 8.39
CA PRO A 41 16.54 -7.70 8.60
C PRO A 41 15.03 -7.87 8.40
N GLY A 42 14.63 -8.65 7.38
CA GLY A 42 13.25 -8.86 6.99
C GLY A 42 12.62 -7.78 6.11
N ILE A 43 13.37 -6.77 5.70
CA ILE A 43 12.91 -5.73 4.79
C ILE A 43 13.84 -5.64 3.59
N LYS A 44 13.33 -5.89 2.39
CA LYS A 44 14.07 -5.73 1.13
C LYS A 44 13.59 -4.50 0.37
N HIS A 45 14.49 -3.88 -0.39
CA HIS A 45 14.19 -2.72 -1.21
C HIS A 45 14.74 -2.89 -2.62
N VAL A 46 13.92 -2.57 -3.62
CA VAL A 46 14.33 -2.46 -5.03
C VAL A 46 13.98 -1.07 -5.52
N PHE A 47 14.94 -0.43 -6.16
CA PHE A 47 14.72 0.79 -6.92
C PHE A 47 14.78 0.46 -8.42
N ILE A 48 13.73 0.82 -9.15
CA ILE A 48 13.62 0.64 -10.59
C ILE A 48 13.67 2.03 -11.25
N ASN A 49 14.61 2.17 -12.18
CA ASN A 49 14.68 3.30 -13.09
C ASN A 49 14.62 2.73 -14.50
N THR A 50 13.56 3.01 -15.23
CA THR A 50 13.30 2.45 -16.55
C THR A 50 12.71 3.49 -17.49
N ASP A 51 12.99 3.34 -18.81
CA ASP A 51 12.40 4.17 -19.85
C ASP A 51 11.23 3.47 -20.56
N LYS A 52 10.92 2.22 -20.18
CA LYS A 52 9.84 1.43 -20.82
C LYS A 52 8.74 1.12 -19.81
N PRO A 53 7.47 1.28 -20.20
CA PRO A 53 6.94 1.80 -21.48
C PRO A 53 7.12 3.33 -21.62
N ARG A 54 7.57 4.00 -20.60
CA ARG A 54 7.91 5.42 -20.47
C ARG A 54 8.86 5.61 -19.27
N PRO A 55 9.48 6.79 -19.10
CA PRO A 55 10.32 7.05 -17.93
C PRO A 55 9.57 6.85 -16.61
N LEU A 56 10.08 5.96 -15.75
CA LEU A 56 9.53 5.61 -14.45
C LEU A 56 10.62 5.46 -13.40
N LYS A 57 10.37 5.99 -12.22
CA LYS A 57 11.14 5.73 -11.00
C LYS A 57 10.21 5.12 -9.96
N VAL A 58 10.50 3.89 -9.58
CA VAL A 58 9.66 3.09 -8.70
C VAL A 58 10.50 2.56 -7.55
N ASN A 59 10.00 2.70 -6.34
CA ASN A 59 10.54 2.04 -5.16
C ASN A 59 9.59 0.94 -4.73
N VAL A 60 10.11 -0.26 -4.50
CA VAL A 60 9.35 -1.39 -3.97
C VAL A 60 10.02 -1.86 -2.68
N ILE A 61 9.26 -1.86 -1.60
CA ILE A 61 9.65 -2.44 -0.31
C ILE A 61 8.88 -3.75 -0.15
N ARG A 62 9.58 -4.83 0.21
CA ARG A 62 8.98 -6.08 0.66
C ARG A 62 9.31 -6.28 2.13
N VAL A 63 8.28 -6.46 2.95
CA VAL A 63 8.37 -6.69 4.39
C VAL A 63 7.96 -8.12 4.69
N ASP A 64 8.81 -8.85 5.39
CA ASP A 64 8.53 -10.21 5.86
C ASP A 64 7.69 -10.14 7.13
N LEU A 65 6.39 -10.46 7.00
CA LEU A 65 5.40 -10.40 8.09
C LEU A 65 5.46 -11.61 9.02
N THR A 66 6.20 -12.66 8.66
CA THR A 66 6.41 -13.84 9.51
C THR A 66 7.44 -13.58 10.60
N ARG A 67 8.20 -12.50 10.47
CA ARG A 67 9.18 -12.09 11.49
C ARG A 67 8.51 -11.27 12.57
N GLY A 68 8.35 -11.84 13.75
CA GLY A 68 7.73 -11.17 14.90
C GLY A 68 8.50 -9.95 15.46
N ASN A 69 9.68 -9.63 14.93
CA ASN A 69 10.50 -8.50 15.38
C ASN A 69 10.21 -7.15 14.69
N LEU A 70 9.20 -7.09 13.83
CA LEU A 70 8.76 -5.86 13.16
C LEU A 70 7.41 -5.40 13.70
N GLY A 71 7.36 -4.13 14.09
CA GLY A 71 6.14 -3.46 14.53
C GLY A 71 5.65 -2.47 13.48
N PHE A 72 4.36 -2.15 13.56
CA PHE A 72 3.67 -1.23 12.66
C PHE A 72 2.94 -0.17 13.47
N MET A 73 3.04 1.09 13.06
CA MET A 73 2.38 2.22 13.70
C MET A 73 1.87 3.24 12.69
N THR A 74 0.94 4.07 13.12
CA THR A 74 0.48 5.24 12.39
C THR A 74 0.37 6.44 13.33
N VAL A 75 -0.13 7.57 12.84
CA VAL A 75 -0.33 8.78 13.65
C VAL A 75 -1.29 8.50 14.81
N LYS A 76 -1.03 9.11 15.96
CA LYS A 76 -1.95 9.09 17.09
C LYS A 76 -3.09 10.10 16.88
N ARG A 77 -4.17 9.93 17.65
CA ARG A 77 -5.26 10.91 17.73
C ARG A 77 -4.70 12.29 18.11
N ASP A 78 -5.14 13.34 17.41
CA ASP A 78 -4.76 14.71 17.76
C ASP A 78 -5.42 15.11 19.10
N PRO A 79 -4.76 15.87 19.99
CA PRO A 79 -5.37 16.35 21.24
C PRO A 79 -6.65 17.18 21.03
N ASP A 80 -6.79 17.84 19.88
CA ASP A 80 -7.96 18.60 19.51
C ASP A 80 -8.98 17.78 18.70
N TRP A 81 -8.87 16.46 18.68
CA TRP A 81 -9.77 15.55 17.97
C TRP A 81 -11.24 15.84 18.24
N GLY A 82 -12.06 15.90 17.20
CA GLY A 82 -13.49 16.18 17.26
C GLY A 82 -13.85 17.66 17.34
N LYS A 83 -12.95 18.56 17.69
CA LYS A 83 -13.19 20.00 17.65
C LYS A 83 -13.32 20.49 16.20
N PRO A 84 -14.03 21.60 15.94
CA PRO A 84 -14.07 22.23 14.63
C PRO A 84 -12.66 22.60 14.14
N MET A 85 -12.39 22.37 12.86
CA MET A 85 -11.14 22.81 12.23
C MET A 85 -11.11 24.36 12.15
N PRO A 86 -10.01 25.03 12.52
CA PRO A 86 -9.93 26.51 12.40
C PRO A 86 -10.22 27.02 10.99
N ASP A 87 -9.64 26.40 9.96
CA ASP A 87 -9.81 26.82 8.56
C ASP A 87 -11.11 26.33 7.92
N TYR A 88 -11.78 25.35 8.51
CA TYR A 88 -13.00 24.68 8.01
C TYR A 88 -13.92 24.28 9.16
N PRO A 89 -14.63 25.23 9.83
CA PRO A 89 -15.37 24.96 11.07
C PRO A 89 -16.47 23.92 10.98
N THR A 90 -16.94 23.60 9.78
CA THR A 90 -17.92 22.53 9.54
C THR A 90 -17.32 21.13 9.52
N LEU A 91 -16.02 21.00 9.59
CA LEU A 91 -15.30 19.74 9.60
C LEU A 91 -14.64 19.51 10.96
N PRO A 92 -14.73 18.32 11.53
CA PRO A 92 -14.03 17.99 12.77
C PRO A 92 -12.56 17.71 12.50
N ILE A 93 -11.70 18.07 13.45
CA ILE A 93 -10.31 17.67 13.48
C ILE A 93 -10.24 16.17 13.69
N ARG A 94 -9.47 15.46 12.84
CA ARG A 94 -9.15 14.04 13.01
C ARG A 94 -7.68 13.83 13.28
N THR A 95 -6.82 14.39 12.44
CA THR A 95 -5.36 14.31 12.58
C THR A 95 -4.73 15.66 12.29
N ARG A 96 -3.55 15.90 12.87
CA ARG A 96 -2.66 16.97 12.46
C ARG A 96 -1.87 16.52 11.24
N ARG A 97 -1.81 17.35 10.22
CA ARG A 97 -1.02 17.07 9.02
C ARG A 97 0.45 17.34 9.27
N ILE A 98 1.28 16.33 9.12
CA ILE A 98 2.75 16.41 9.19
C ILE A 98 3.37 15.71 8.00
N SER A 99 4.62 16.00 7.67
CA SER A 99 5.32 15.26 6.63
C SER A 99 5.63 13.84 7.10
N VAL A 100 5.76 12.89 6.15
CA VAL A 100 6.21 11.52 6.47
C VAL A 100 7.56 11.53 7.18
N ARG A 101 8.44 12.46 6.80
CA ARG A 101 9.74 12.64 7.46
C ARG A 101 9.55 13.06 8.91
N THR A 102 8.75 14.09 9.17
CA THR A 102 8.47 14.57 10.55
C THR A 102 7.77 13.48 11.39
N PHE A 103 6.89 12.67 10.78
CA PHE A 103 6.30 11.52 11.47
C PHE A 103 7.38 10.54 11.95
N MET A 104 8.36 10.23 11.08
CA MET A 104 9.47 9.35 11.42
C MET A 104 10.40 9.97 12.46
N GLU A 105 10.74 11.27 12.33
CA GLU A 105 11.54 12.04 13.30
C GLU A 105 10.92 12.00 14.70
N ASN A 106 9.64 12.32 14.81
CA ASN A 106 8.92 12.32 16.08
C ASN A 106 8.90 10.93 16.76
N ALA A 107 8.78 9.85 15.96
CA ALA A 107 8.81 8.49 16.49
C ALA A 107 10.22 8.13 17.00
N ILE A 108 11.27 8.51 16.28
CA ILE A 108 12.67 8.29 16.69
C ILE A 108 12.96 9.05 18.00
N GLU A 109 12.54 10.31 18.11
CA GLU A 109 12.67 11.12 19.31
C GLU A 109 11.97 10.50 20.53
N GLN A 110 10.89 9.73 20.30
CA GLN A 110 10.17 8.95 21.32
C GLN A 110 10.84 7.59 21.61
N GLY A 111 12.01 7.30 21.05
CA GLY A 111 12.78 6.08 21.27
C GLY A 111 12.36 4.88 20.40
N VAL A 112 11.49 5.08 19.41
CA VAL A 112 11.08 4.03 18.45
C VAL A 112 12.20 3.81 17.42
N ASP A 113 12.62 2.55 17.23
CA ASP A 113 13.63 2.18 16.24
C ASP A 113 12.99 2.08 14.84
N MET A 114 12.67 3.25 14.27
CA MET A 114 11.99 3.37 12.99
C MET A 114 12.91 2.98 11.83
N LEU A 115 12.40 2.12 10.94
CA LEU A 115 13.10 1.61 9.76
C LEU A 115 12.58 2.23 8.47
N VAL A 116 11.24 2.28 8.30
CA VAL A 116 10.57 2.75 7.09
C VAL A 116 9.37 3.58 7.48
N ALA A 117 9.11 4.68 6.75
CA ALA A 117 7.84 5.37 6.82
C ALA A 117 7.36 5.79 5.42
N VAL A 118 6.06 5.73 5.20
CA VAL A 118 5.41 6.00 3.92
C VAL A 118 4.07 6.70 4.14
N ASN A 119 3.64 7.57 3.21
CA ASN A 119 2.31 8.17 3.26
C ASN A 119 1.20 7.13 3.12
N ALA A 120 0.04 7.37 3.75
CA ALA A 120 -1.01 6.36 3.86
C ALA A 120 -2.38 6.86 3.34
N THR A 121 -3.31 7.15 4.24
CA THR A 121 -4.73 7.39 3.94
C THR A 121 -4.94 8.71 3.20
N PRO A 122 -5.78 8.75 2.14
CA PRO A 122 -6.20 10.01 1.51
C PRO A 122 -7.01 10.86 2.50
N TRP A 123 -6.95 12.17 2.35
CA TRP A 123 -7.46 13.13 3.32
C TRP A 123 -8.26 14.27 2.66
N SER A 124 -9.06 14.96 3.47
CA SER A 124 -9.75 16.19 3.12
C SER A 124 -9.62 17.23 4.24
N PRO A 125 -9.95 18.51 4.01
CA PRO A 125 -10.43 19.09 2.76
C PRO A 125 -9.31 19.21 1.72
N TRP A 126 -9.64 18.87 0.44
CA TRP A 126 -8.71 19.04 -0.67
C TRP A 126 -8.99 20.37 -1.37
N ARG A 127 -8.58 21.47 -0.74
CA ARG A 127 -8.79 22.84 -1.21
C ARG A 127 -7.50 23.65 -1.15
N PRO A 128 -7.14 24.38 -2.24
CA PRO A 128 -6.03 25.32 -2.22
C PRO A 128 -6.21 26.38 -1.11
N PRO A 129 -5.10 26.89 -0.55
CA PRO A 129 -3.70 26.64 -0.84
C PRO A 129 -3.12 25.40 -0.16
N TYR A 130 -3.90 24.49 0.41
CA TYR A 130 -3.50 23.26 1.12
C TYR A 130 -2.60 23.52 2.35
N THR A 131 -2.70 24.69 2.96
CA THR A 131 -1.86 25.12 4.11
C THR A 131 -2.46 24.78 5.46
N HIS A 132 -3.75 24.41 5.52
CA HIS A 132 -4.44 24.10 6.76
C HIS A 132 -3.71 23.00 7.56
N THR A 133 -3.78 23.12 8.89
CA THR A 133 -3.02 22.28 9.83
C THR A 133 -3.61 20.88 9.98
N TYR A 134 -4.93 20.74 9.88
CA TYR A 134 -5.64 19.51 10.23
C TYR A 134 -6.25 18.82 9.01
N ALA A 135 -6.59 17.54 9.19
CA ALA A 135 -7.30 16.73 8.21
C ALA A 135 -8.54 16.07 8.82
N SER A 136 -9.49 15.76 7.95
CA SER A 136 -10.76 15.10 8.25
C SER A 136 -11.17 14.15 7.13
N ARG A 137 -12.28 13.38 7.30
CA ARG A 137 -12.96 12.55 6.27
C ARG A 137 -12.03 11.65 5.46
N MET A 138 -11.21 10.90 6.15
CA MET A 138 -10.18 10.07 5.53
C MET A 138 -10.68 8.67 5.17
N GLY A 139 -11.74 8.17 5.80
CA GLY A 139 -12.10 6.77 5.90
C GLY A 139 -11.43 6.13 7.11
N LEU A 140 -11.69 4.87 7.38
CA LEU A 140 -11.27 4.22 8.63
C LEU A 140 -9.77 4.42 8.89
N VAL A 141 -9.48 5.00 10.05
CA VAL A 141 -8.14 5.10 10.61
C VAL A 141 -8.19 4.65 12.05
N ILE A 142 -7.41 3.64 12.39
CA ILE A 142 -7.23 3.12 13.75
C ILE A 142 -5.74 3.12 14.06
N SER A 143 -5.38 3.60 15.24
CA SER A 143 -4.01 3.65 15.74
C SER A 143 -3.96 3.02 17.12
N ASP A 144 -3.35 1.85 17.21
CA ASP A 144 -3.21 1.09 18.45
C ASP A 144 -4.55 0.89 19.19
N GLY A 145 -5.57 0.43 18.44
CA GLY A 145 -6.95 0.24 18.90
C GLY A 145 -7.78 1.53 18.99
N ASP A 146 -7.15 2.72 18.95
CA ASP A 146 -7.87 3.99 19.01
C ASP A 146 -8.44 4.39 17.65
N LYS A 147 -9.77 4.40 17.53
CA LYS A 147 -10.48 4.78 16.29
C LYS A 147 -10.46 6.29 16.07
N ILE A 148 -9.67 6.77 15.13
CA ILE A 148 -9.50 8.18 14.81
C ILE A 148 -10.55 8.66 13.81
N GLU A 149 -10.90 7.83 12.81
CA GLU A 149 -11.91 8.15 11.81
C GLU A 149 -12.76 6.92 11.49
N GLU A 150 -14.03 7.16 11.16
CA GLU A 150 -15.03 6.13 10.89
C GLU A 150 -14.84 5.44 9.53
N ALA A 151 -15.31 4.20 9.45
CA ALA A 151 -15.43 3.49 8.18
C ALA A 151 -16.41 4.20 7.24
N ASN A 152 -16.12 4.21 5.96
CA ASN A 152 -16.96 4.81 4.92
C ASN A 152 -17.12 3.93 3.68
N GLY A 153 -16.90 2.62 3.82
CA GLY A 153 -16.99 1.64 2.74
C GLY A 153 -15.75 1.55 1.85
N ARG A 154 -14.69 2.32 2.12
CA ARG A 154 -13.43 2.21 1.40
C ARG A 154 -12.66 0.95 1.78
N PRO A 155 -11.79 0.44 0.90
CA PRO A 155 -10.87 -0.62 1.25
C PRO A 155 -9.81 -0.11 2.24
N VAL A 156 -9.38 -1.01 3.11
CA VAL A 156 -8.51 -0.73 4.25
C VAL A 156 -7.38 -1.75 4.29
N PHE A 157 -6.16 -1.30 4.50
CA PHE A 157 -5.09 -2.12 5.05
C PHE A 157 -5.24 -2.11 6.57
N LEU A 158 -5.28 -3.29 7.19
CA LEU A 158 -5.48 -3.40 8.63
C LEU A 158 -4.62 -4.49 9.26
N ILE A 159 -4.41 -4.35 10.57
CA ILE A 159 -3.78 -5.34 11.44
C ILE A 159 -4.72 -5.57 12.61
N THR A 160 -5.12 -6.81 12.85
CA THR A 160 -5.98 -7.18 13.98
C THR A 160 -5.21 -7.16 15.30
N GLU A 161 -5.92 -7.24 16.43
CA GLU A 161 -5.32 -7.45 17.77
C GLU A 161 -4.51 -8.75 17.86
N LYS A 162 -4.87 -9.76 17.06
CA LYS A 162 -4.12 -11.02 16.94
C LYS A 162 -2.87 -10.92 16.06
N GLY A 163 -2.59 -9.75 15.46
CA GLY A 163 -1.46 -9.54 14.56
C GLY A 163 -1.69 -10.01 13.11
N GLU A 164 -2.92 -10.32 12.73
CA GLU A 164 -3.25 -10.74 11.35
C GLU A 164 -3.32 -9.53 10.43
N PHE A 165 -2.69 -9.63 9.27
CA PHE A 165 -2.70 -8.59 8.23
C PHE A 165 -3.80 -8.88 7.21
N GLN A 166 -4.58 -7.85 6.87
CA GLN A 166 -5.66 -7.97 5.90
C GLN A 166 -5.74 -6.73 5.00
N ILE A 167 -6.22 -6.92 3.78
CA ILE A 167 -6.69 -5.85 2.89
C ILE A 167 -8.10 -6.23 2.46
N ARG A 168 -9.09 -5.43 2.88
CA ARG A 168 -10.49 -5.64 2.53
C ARG A 168 -11.31 -4.37 2.66
N LYS A 169 -12.53 -4.39 2.15
CA LYS A 169 -13.51 -3.33 2.44
C LYS A 169 -14.07 -3.51 3.84
N ILE A 170 -14.26 -2.40 4.53
CA ILE A 170 -14.93 -2.35 5.84
C ILE A 170 -16.27 -1.63 5.63
N ALA A 171 -17.37 -2.27 5.99
CA ALA A 171 -18.68 -1.67 5.95
C ALA A 171 -18.79 -0.51 6.96
N LYS A 172 -19.69 0.44 6.70
CA LYS A 172 -19.82 1.63 7.54
C LYS A 172 -20.19 1.31 9.00
N ASP A 173 -20.98 0.27 9.19
CA ASP A 173 -21.50 -0.12 10.51
C ASP A 173 -20.84 -1.40 11.05
N GLU A 174 -19.71 -1.80 10.47
CA GLU A 174 -18.98 -2.99 10.89
C GLU A 174 -18.29 -2.78 12.24
N ASP A 175 -18.34 -3.77 13.11
CA ASP A 175 -17.55 -3.77 14.35
C ASP A 175 -16.06 -3.87 14.03
N VAL A 176 -15.31 -2.87 14.44
CA VAL A 176 -13.87 -2.72 14.23
C VAL A 176 -13.06 -2.80 15.53
N SER A 177 -13.70 -3.19 16.65
CA SER A 177 -13.06 -3.25 17.98
C SER A 177 -11.88 -4.22 18.04
N HIS A 178 -11.86 -5.24 17.18
CA HIS A 178 -10.79 -6.22 17.04
C HIS A 178 -9.60 -5.75 16.17
N ILE A 179 -9.64 -4.51 15.67
CA ILE A 179 -8.60 -3.97 14.78
C ILE A 179 -7.67 -3.07 15.58
N ARG A 180 -6.40 -3.41 15.60
CA ARG A 180 -5.34 -2.62 16.26
C ARG A 180 -4.87 -1.45 15.39
N LEU A 181 -4.69 -1.65 14.07
CA LEU A 181 -4.27 -0.62 13.12
C LEU A 181 -5.11 -0.71 11.85
N ALA A 182 -5.57 0.43 11.36
CA ALA A 182 -6.27 0.51 10.08
C ALA A 182 -5.94 1.79 9.33
N LEU A 183 -5.77 1.67 8.01
CA LEU A 183 -5.47 2.76 7.09
C LEU A 183 -6.29 2.58 5.81
N ALA A 184 -7.33 3.39 5.63
CA ALA A 184 -8.14 3.36 4.42
C ALA A 184 -7.37 3.86 3.20
N GLY A 185 -7.59 3.22 2.05
CA GLY A 185 -7.12 3.66 0.74
C GLY A 185 -8.23 4.25 -0.12
N PHE A 186 -7.92 4.59 -1.36
CA PHE A 186 -8.92 5.05 -2.34
C PHE A 186 -9.75 3.90 -2.90
N ALA A 187 -9.08 2.85 -3.39
CA ALA A 187 -9.71 1.75 -4.10
C ALA A 187 -8.81 0.52 -4.14
N MET A 188 -9.42 -0.65 -4.27
CA MET A 188 -8.71 -1.86 -4.66
C MET A 188 -8.15 -1.69 -6.07
N ILE A 189 -6.91 -2.15 -6.30
CA ILE A 189 -6.25 -2.14 -7.59
C ILE A 189 -5.84 -3.54 -8.06
N LEU A 190 -5.82 -4.49 -7.15
CA LEU A 190 -5.59 -5.91 -7.42
C LEU A 190 -6.42 -6.74 -6.43
N GLU A 191 -7.23 -7.65 -6.95
CA GLU A 191 -8.03 -8.58 -6.16
C GLU A 191 -8.39 -9.79 -7.02
N ASN A 192 -8.25 -11.00 -6.48
CA ASN A 192 -8.57 -12.26 -7.16
C ASN A 192 -7.90 -12.38 -8.56
N GLY A 193 -6.64 -11.97 -8.67
CA GLY A 193 -5.88 -12.00 -9.92
C GLY A 193 -6.28 -10.93 -10.95
N LYS A 194 -7.25 -10.06 -10.63
CA LYS A 194 -7.70 -8.98 -11.52
C LYS A 194 -7.14 -7.64 -11.09
N THR A 195 -6.52 -6.95 -12.05
CA THR A 195 -6.09 -5.56 -11.86
C THR A 195 -7.22 -4.60 -12.25
N MET A 196 -7.38 -3.55 -11.45
CA MET A 196 -8.51 -2.61 -11.58
C MET A 196 -8.01 -1.16 -11.57
N GLY A 197 -8.79 -0.27 -12.15
CA GLY A 197 -8.57 1.16 -12.07
C GLY A 197 -8.47 1.87 -13.41
N GLY A 198 -8.01 3.11 -13.37
CA GLY A 198 -7.92 4.02 -14.51
C GLY A 198 -6.50 4.15 -15.08
N LYS A 199 -6.40 4.84 -16.21
CA LYS A 199 -5.15 5.07 -16.96
C LYS A 199 -4.46 6.41 -16.63
N SER A 200 -5.07 7.27 -15.79
CA SER A 200 -4.53 8.60 -15.48
C SER A 200 -3.18 8.49 -14.74
N LEU A 201 -2.13 9.00 -15.36
CA LEU A 201 -0.78 8.96 -14.84
C LEU A 201 -0.61 9.94 -13.67
N ALA A 202 -0.08 9.46 -12.58
CA ALA A 202 0.26 10.27 -11.40
C ALA A 202 1.33 9.57 -10.55
N PRO A 203 2.00 10.30 -9.64
CA PRO A 203 2.71 9.66 -8.54
C PRO A 203 1.75 8.79 -7.74
N ARG A 204 2.18 7.60 -7.30
CA ARG A 204 1.34 6.61 -6.64
C ARG A 204 1.99 6.05 -5.40
N THR A 205 1.15 5.66 -4.45
CA THR A 205 1.51 4.81 -3.32
C THR A 205 0.50 3.66 -3.26
N ALA A 206 0.99 2.42 -3.13
CA ALA A 206 0.15 1.24 -2.99
C ALA A 206 0.66 0.34 -1.87
N TYR A 207 -0.28 -0.35 -1.21
CA TYR A 207 -0.02 -1.41 -0.27
C TYR A 207 -0.65 -2.69 -0.78
N GLY A 208 0.07 -3.81 -0.65
CA GLY A 208 -0.42 -5.13 -1.04
C GLY A 208 0.07 -6.20 -0.09
N LEU A 209 -0.60 -7.34 -0.13
CA LEU A 209 -0.22 -8.54 0.59
C LEU A 209 0.03 -9.67 -0.41
N SER A 210 1.04 -10.47 -0.14
CA SER A 210 1.33 -11.69 -0.87
C SER A 210 0.38 -12.82 -0.45
N GLU A 211 0.46 -13.95 -1.14
CA GLU A 211 -0.25 -15.16 -0.75
C GLU A 211 0.08 -15.55 0.71
N ASN A 212 -0.95 -16.00 1.44
CA ASN A 212 -0.88 -16.34 2.87
C ASN A 212 -0.38 -15.20 3.77
N ASN A 213 -0.39 -13.94 3.28
CA ASN A 213 0.06 -12.76 4.01
C ASN A 213 1.51 -12.86 4.54
N HIS A 214 2.38 -13.63 3.87
CA HIS A 214 3.78 -13.76 4.28
C HIS A 214 4.54 -12.45 4.09
N TYR A 215 4.19 -11.67 3.06
CA TYR A 215 4.87 -10.42 2.77
C TYR A 215 3.89 -9.28 2.57
N MET A 216 4.24 -8.11 3.10
CA MET A 216 3.65 -6.85 2.67
C MET A 216 4.51 -6.24 1.56
N ILE A 217 3.86 -5.80 0.49
CA ILE A 217 4.50 -5.07 -0.61
C ILE A 217 4.05 -3.61 -0.54
N ILE A 218 5.01 -2.69 -0.40
CA ILE A 218 4.76 -1.25 -0.47
C ILE A 218 5.42 -0.75 -1.75
N MET A 219 4.66 -0.07 -2.59
CA MET A 219 5.17 0.51 -3.82
C MET A 219 4.92 2.01 -3.85
N THR A 220 5.96 2.78 -4.17
CA THR A 220 5.84 4.20 -4.48
C THR A 220 6.38 4.47 -5.88
N VAL A 221 5.64 5.24 -6.65
CA VAL A 221 5.99 5.62 -8.02
C VAL A 221 6.06 7.14 -8.08
N ASP A 222 7.21 7.66 -8.50
CA ASP A 222 7.35 9.08 -8.81
C ASP A 222 6.54 9.41 -10.08
N GLY A 223 6.12 10.65 -10.23
CA GLY A 223 5.36 11.01 -11.42
C GLY A 223 5.21 12.51 -11.61
N ARG A 224 4.54 12.89 -12.71
CA ARG A 224 4.35 14.28 -13.14
C ARG A 224 5.66 15.00 -13.45
N MET A 225 6.72 14.27 -13.73
CA MET A 225 8.04 14.75 -14.14
C MET A 225 8.35 14.22 -15.54
N LYS A 226 7.95 14.97 -16.57
CA LYS A 226 8.13 14.60 -17.99
C LYS A 226 9.58 14.24 -18.28
N GLY A 227 9.82 13.10 -18.91
CA GLY A 227 11.15 12.61 -19.26
C GLY A 227 11.99 12.08 -18.09
N ILE A 228 11.45 12.10 -16.84
CA ILE A 228 12.15 11.65 -15.63
C ILE A 228 11.37 10.53 -14.93
N SER A 229 10.09 10.76 -14.63
CA SER A 229 9.14 9.79 -14.14
C SER A 229 7.72 10.33 -14.36
N GLU A 230 6.96 9.68 -15.21
CA GLU A 230 5.64 10.18 -15.62
C GLU A 230 4.52 9.69 -14.70
N GLY A 231 4.79 8.62 -13.96
CA GLY A 231 3.83 7.98 -13.06
C GLY A 231 3.06 6.83 -13.69
N LEU A 232 2.18 6.22 -12.90
CA LEU A 232 1.35 5.09 -13.30
C LEU A 232 -0.15 5.42 -13.21
N GLY A 233 -0.93 4.77 -14.09
CA GLY A 233 -2.35 4.59 -13.89
C GLY A 233 -2.61 3.59 -12.74
N THR A 234 -3.81 3.61 -12.14
CA THR A 234 -4.08 2.71 -11.01
C THR A 234 -4.22 1.25 -11.43
N LYS A 235 -4.67 0.97 -12.68
CA LYS A 235 -4.69 -0.39 -13.21
C LYS A 235 -3.26 -0.93 -13.38
N GLU A 236 -2.40 -0.15 -14.02
CA GLU A 236 -0.99 -0.48 -14.23
C GLU A 236 -0.23 -0.65 -12.90
N LEU A 237 -0.55 0.19 -11.89
CA LEU A 237 -0.02 0.02 -10.54
C LEU A 237 -0.40 -1.36 -9.95
N GLY A 238 -1.62 -1.85 -10.20
CA GLY A 238 -2.05 -3.19 -9.82
C GLY A 238 -1.23 -4.29 -10.52
N GLU A 239 -0.93 -4.14 -11.81
CA GLU A 239 -0.10 -5.04 -12.59
C GLU A 239 1.33 -5.10 -12.03
N TRP A 240 1.92 -3.96 -11.73
CA TRP A 240 3.21 -3.89 -11.04
C TRP A 240 3.19 -4.53 -9.65
N MET A 241 2.15 -4.27 -8.84
CA MET A 241 2.02 -4.91 -7.52
C MET A 241 1.97 -6.44 -7.64
N GLN A 242 1.24 -6.98 -8.63
CA GLN A 242 1.16 -8.40 -8.91
C GLN A 242 2.54 -8.96 -9.33
N GLN A 243 3.26 -8.27 -10.21
CA GLN A 243 4.60 -8.68 -10.64
C GLN A 243 5.58 -8.79 -9.47
N TYR A 244 5.44 -7.93 -8.44
CA TYR A 244 6.28 -7.96 -7.24
C TYR A 244 5.75 -8.86 -6.12
N GLY A 245 4.73 -9.68 -6.40
CA GLY A 245 4.27 -10.77 -5.55
C GLY A 245 3.05 -10.45 -4.69
N ALA A 246 2.36 -9.33 -4.89
CA ALA A 246 1.07 -9.10 -4.26
C ALA A 246 -0.03 -9.93 -4.94
N VAL A 247 -0.98 -10.45 -4.16
CA VAL A 247 -2.21 -11.11 -4.66
C VAL A 247 -3.44 -10.23 -4.40
N ILE A 248 -3.30 -9.28 -3.48
CA ILE A 248 -4.29 -8.26 -3.18
C ILE A 248 -3.58 -6.92 -2.95
N ALA A 249 -4.12 -5.82 -3.48
CA ALA A 249 -3.52 -4.50 -3.29
C ALA A 249 -4.54 -3.37 -3.36
N LEU A 250 -4.24 -2.28 -2.63
CA LEU A 250 -5.02 -1.06 -2.66
C LEU A 250 -4.15 0.16 -2.97
N ASN A 251 -4.76 1.14 -3.66
CA ASN A 251 -4.18 2.45 -3.94
C ASN A 251 -4.39 3.36 -2.73
N MET A 252 -3.29 3.83 -2.16
CA MET A 252 -3.28 4.79 -1.06
C MET A 252 -3.33 6.24 -1.56
N ASP A 253 -3.12 7.24 -0.69
CA ASP A 253 -2.93 8.62 -1.14
C ASP A 253 -1.69 8.73 -2.03
N GLY A 254 -1.80 9.53 -3.07
CA GLY A 254 -0.77 9.65 -4.09
C GLY A 254 -0.50 11.11 -4.49
N GLY A 255 -0.08 11.29 -5.74
CA GLY A 255 0.25 12.62 -6.23
C GLY A 255 1.39 13.25 -5.42
N GLY A 256 1.24 14.50 -5.02
CA GLY A 256 2.24 15.19 -4.20
C GLY A 256 2.40 14.65 -2.78
N SER A 257 1.52 13.75 -2.32
CA SER A 257 1.65 13.08 -1.02
C SER A 257 2.60 11.88 -1.06
N THR A 258 2.87 11.32 -2.25
CA THR A 258 3.75 10.16 -2.42
C THR A 258 5.12 10.43 -1.82
N THR A 259 5.41 9.76 -0.72
CA THR A 259 6.67 9.93 0.03
C THR A 259 7.03 8.61 0.71
N LEU A 260 8.27 8.17 0.50
CA LEU A 260 8.87 7.02 1.16
C LEU A 260 10.20 7.46 1.75
N VAL A 261 10.38 7.24 3.04
CA VAL A 261 11.62 7.50 3.77
C VAL A 261 12.06 6.27 4.53
N VAL A 262 13.36 6.14 4.72
CA VAL A 262 13.97 5.04 5.48
C VAL A 262 15.04 5.58 6.42
N SER A 263 15.30 4.86 7.50
CA SER A 263 16.47 5.10 8.35
C SER A 263 17.76 4.92 7.54
N ASP A 264 18.78 5.70 7.81
CA ASP A 264 20.13 5.48 7.27
C ASP A 264 20.98 4.56 8.17
N GLY A 265 20.39 4.07 9.25
CA GLY A 265 21.08 3.22 10.25
C GLY A 265 22.05 3.96 11.18
N LYS A 266 22.16 5.29 11.04
CA LYS A 266 23.06 6.16 11.81
C LYS A 266 22.34 7.29 12.54
N GLY A 267 21.00 7.18 12.67
CA GLY A 267 20.14 8.18 13.28
C GLY A 267 19.57 9.22 12.29
N GLY A 268 19.98 9.15 11.02
CA GLY A 268 19.44 10.00 9.96
C GLY A 268 18.30 9.35 9.18
N ILE A 269 17.63 10.15 8.35
CA ILE A 269 16.51 9.74 7.51
C ILE A 269 16.82 10.05 6.05
N ARG A 270 16.79 9.00 5.22
CA ARG A 270 16.98 9.09 3.77
C ARG A 270 15.64 8.99 3.05
N ARG A 271 15.37 9.91 2.13
CA ARG A 271 14.22 9.85 1.24
C ARG A 271 14.53 9.01 0.02
N LEU A 272 13.58 8.16 -0.37
CA LEU A 272 13.68 7.31 -1.57
C LEU A 272 12.90 7.85 -2.76
N THR A 273 11.81 8.61 -2.54
CA THR A 273 11.03 9.24 -3.61
C THR A 273 11.67 10.51 -4.14
N GLY A 274 11.53 10.79 -5.45
CA GLY A 274 12.24 11.88 -6.13
C GLY A 274 11.66 13.28 -5.98
N SER A 275 10.47 13.45 -5.36
CA SER A 275 9.91 14.80 -5.12
C SER A 275 10.80 15.58 -4.13
N ILE A 276 11.13 16.82 -4.44
CA ILE A 276 11.93 17.68 -3.56
C ILE A 276 11.12 18.27 -2.39
N PHE A 277 9.80 18.30 -2.49
CA PHE A 277 8.93 18.86 -1.47
C PHE A 277 8.34 17.77 -0.57
N TYR A 278 8.32 18.04 0.75
CA TYR A 278 7.62 17.22 1.73
C TYR A 278 6.22 17.80 1.95
N ARG A 279 5.21 17.17 1.31
CA ARG A 279 3.81 17.53 1.62
C ARG A 279 3.45 17.04 3.01
N LYS A 280 2.76 17.88 3.79
CA LYS A 280 2.09 17.44 5.01
C LYS A 280 0.89 16.58 4.64
N VAL A 281 0.83 15.36 5.20
CA VAL A 281 -0.21 14.35 4.98
C VAL A 281 -0.97 14.08 6.27
N ALA A 282 -2.16 13.49 6.16
CA ALA A 282 -2.98 13.20 7.34
C ALA A 282 -2.46 12.02 8.14
N THR A 283 -1.98 10.98 7.45
CA THR A 283 -1.50 9.75 8.07
C THR A 283 -0.26 9.23 7.36
N SER A 284 0.56 8.50 8.10
CA SER A 284 1.71 7.76 7.60
C SER A 284 1.69 6.36 8.21
N LEU A 285 2.21 5.37 7.48
CA LEU A 285 2.52 4.06 8.02
C LEU A 285 4.01 4.03 8.37
N GLY A 286 4.32 3.69 9.60
CA GLY A 286 5.68 3.44 10.09
C GLY A 286 5.92 1.95 10.33
N ILE A 287 7.10 1.47 9.97
CA ILE A 287 7.59 0.13 10.28
C ILE A 287 8.84 0.30 11.13
N TYR A 288 8.85 -0.35 12.29
CA TYR A 288 9.91 -0.21 13.27
C TYR A 288 10.39 -1.57 13.78
N ARG A 289 11.60 -1.62 14.34
CA ARG A 289 12.13 -2.81 15.00
C ARG A 289 11.69 -2.84 16.46
N ILE A 290 11.17 -4.00 16.87
CA ILE A 290 10.86 -4.29 18.27
C ILE A 290 12.17 -4.66 18.98
N LYS A 291 12.65 -3.82 19.90
CA LYS A 291 13.98 -3.97 20.54
C LYS A 291 14.09 -5.18 21.47
N ASP A 292 12.99 -5.64 22.06
CA ASP A 292 12.94 -6.75 23.03
C ASP A 292 11.98 -7.87 22.55
N TYR A 293 12.24 -8.40 21.36
CA TYR A 293 11.41 -9.48 20.81
C TYR A 293 11.36 -10.73 21.72
N SER A 294 12.43 -11.00 22.49
CA SER A 294 12.42 -12.11 23.46
C SER A 294 11.45 -11.96 24.62
N LYS A 295 10.89 -10.74 24.83
CA LYS A 295 9.90 -10.43 25.87
C LYS A 295 8.46 -10.38 25.36
N ASN A 296 8.26 -10.51 24.05
CA ASN A 296 6.92 -10.50 23.45
C ASN A 296 6.83 -11.59 22.35
N PRO A 297 6.98 -12.88 22.69
CA PRO A 297 6.72 -13.95 21.76
C PRO A 297 5.23 -13.90 21.42
N ALA A 298 4.90 -13.60 20.17
CA ALA A 298 3.56 -13.75 19.66
C ALA A 298 3.17 -15.23 19.72
N GLY A 299 2.30 -15.56 20.64
CA GLY A 299 1.43 -16.73 20.62
C GLY A 299 2.07 -18.08 20.93
N GLU A 300 1.91 -18.53 22.16
CA GLU A 300 1.46 -19.90 22.37
C GLU A 300 -0.05 -20.01 22.22
#